data_effdab13e3f566227eb00817dc0c5f9e
#
_entry.id   effdab13e3f566227eb00817dc0c5f9e
#
_cell.length_a   1.000
_cell.length_b   1.000
_cell.length_c   1.000
_cell.angle_alpha   90.00
_cell.angle_beta   90.00
_cell.angle_gamma   90.00
#
_symmetry.space_group_name_H-M   'P 1'
#
loop_
_entity.id
_entity.type
_entity.pdbx_description
1 polymer ?
#
loop_
_entity_poly.entity_id
_entity_poly.type
_entity_poly.pdbx_seq_one_letter_code
_entity_poly.pdbx_strand_id
1 'polypeptide(L)'
;LKPGGALVTCGATSGPNPPADLNRIFFLQLKVLGSTMGTRAELQRLVQFLLATGVRPEIDSVLSLEDAAKGFRRMHDGAATGKIVFRH
;
A
#
# COMPACT_ATOMS: atom_id res chain seq x y z
N LEU A 1 -3.58 -12.42 15.36
CA LEU A 1 -2.14 -12.70 15.22
C LEU A 1 -1.76 -13.86 16.13
N LYS A 2 -0.82 -14.71 15.68
CA LYS A 2 -0.17 -15.73 16.51
C LYS A 2 0.83 -15.07 17.48
N PRO A 3 1.19 -15.72 18.60
CA PRO A 3 2.26 -15.23 19.47
C PRO A 3 3.54 -14.91 18.68
N GLY A 4 4.20 -13.80 19.01
CA GLY A 4 5.37 -13.31 18.31
C GLY A 4 5.11 -12.67 16.94
N GLY A 5 3.87 -12.64 16.47
CA GLY A 5 3.49 -12.09 15.18
C GLY A 5 3.65 -10.57 15.09
N ALA A 6 3.65 -10.05 13.85
CA ALA A 6 3.76 -8.62 13.58
C ALA A 6 2.52 -8.08 12.83
N LEU A 7 2.08 -6.90 13.22
CA LEU A 7 1.18 -6.02 12.47
C LEU A 7 2.02 -4.90 11.86
N VAL A 8 1.88 -4.69 10.57
CA VAL A 8 2.50 -3.55 9.90
C VAL A 8 1.40 -2.62 9.38
N THR A 9 1.45 -1.35 9.73
CA THR A 9 0.54 -0.34 9.22
C THR A 9 1.27 0.62 8.28
N CYS A 10 0.68 0.87 7.11
CA CYS A 10 1.22 1.79 6.12
C CYS A 10 0.25 2.93 5.78
N GLY A 11 -0.83 3.08 6.54
CA GLY A 11 -1.81 4.16 6.34
C GLY A 11 -2.93 4.11 7.36
N ALA A 12 -3.71 5.18 7.40
CA ALA A 12 -4.83 5.36 8.32
C ALA A 12 -6.04 6.02 7.63
N THR A 13 -6.30 5.66 6.38
CA THR A 13 -7.33 6.28 5.53
C THR A 13 -8.74 6.13 6.11
N SER A 14 -9.01 5.04 6.81
CA SER A 14 -10.29 4.79 7.48
C SER A 14 -10.38 5.32 8.91
N GLY A 15 -9.33 5.97 9.40
CA GLY A 15 -9.26 6.58 10.73
C GLY A 15 -7.95 6.27 11.46
N PRO A 16 -7.43 7.25 12.23
CA PRO A 16 -6.12 7.14 12.86
C PRO A 16 -6.14 6.41 14.22
N ASN A 17 -7.30 6.14 14.80
CA ASN A 17 -7.46 5.64 16.17
C ASN A 17 -8.20 4.30 16.24
N PRO A 18 -7.68 3.22 15.65
CA PRO A 18 -8.28 1.90 15.84
C PRO A 18 -8.10 1.44 17.29
N PRO A 19 -9.02 0.66 17.86
CA PRO A 19 -8.84 0.08 19.18
C PRO A 19 -7.61 -0.85 19.19
N ALA A 20 -6.77 -0.70 20.21
CA ALA A 20 -5.61 -1.55 20.42
C ALA A 20 -5.66 -2.18 21.81
N ASP A 21 -5.77 -3.51 21.87
CA ASP A 21 -5.72 -4.26 23.11
C ASP A 21 -4.27 -4.45 23.56
N LEU A 22 -3.82 -3.58 24.45
CA LEU A 22 -2.45 -3.60 24.97
C LEU A 22 -2.14 -4.89 25.74
N ASN A 23 -3.11 -5.46 26.46
CA ASN A 23 -2.92 -6.73 27.15
C ASN A 23 -2.57 -7.85 26.17
N ARG A 24 -3.31 -7.90 25.07
CA ARG A 24 -3.03 -8.89 24.01
C ARG A 24 -1.68 -8.65 23.33
N ILE A 25 -1.31 -7.38 23.13
CA ILE A 25 -0.02 -7.03 22.51
C ILE A 25 1.14 -7.53 23.35
N PHE A 26 1.19 -7.19 24.66
CA PHE A 26 2.32 -7.61 25.48
C PHE A 26 2.28 -9.11 25.80
N PHE A 27 1.12 -9.66 26.12
CA PHE A 27 1.00 -11.07 26.52
C PHE A 27 1.38 -12.03 25.40
N LEU A 28 1.05 -11.71 24.15
CA LEU A 28 1.41 -12.48 22.98
C LEU A 28 2.72 -12.03 22.33
N GLN A 29 3.46 -11.11 22.95
CA GLN A 29 4.74 -10.57 22.43
C GLN A 29 4.60 -10.08 20.98
N LEU A 30 3.49 -9.39 20.64
CA LEU A 30 3.23 -8.89 19.32
C LEU A 30 4.11 -7.66 19.01
N LYS A 31 4.41 -7.49 17.72
CA LYS A 31 5.09 -6.30 17.20
C LYS A 31 4.09 -5.43 16.45
N VAL A 32 4.10 -4.12 16.70
CA VAL A 32 3.34 -3.13 15.94
C VAL A 32 4.35 -2.19 15.29
N LEU A 33 4.36 -2.19 13.95
CA LEU A 33 5.36 -1.50 13.15
C LEU A 33 4.67 -0.52 12.21
N GLY A 34 5.25 0.66 12.07
CA GLY A 34 4.87 1.63 11.04
C GLY A 34 5.73 1.44 9.79
N SER A 35 5.14 1.71 8.64
CA SER A 35 5.85 1.75 7.36
C SER A 35 5.32 2.93 6.56
N THR A 36 6.21 3.78 6.08
CA THR A 36 5.84 4.90 5.23
C THR A 36 6.93 5.19 4.21
N MET A 37 6.50 5.40 2.98
CA MET A 37 7.36 5.82 1.86
C MET A 37 8.63 4.96 1.71
N GLY A 38 9.61 5.47 1.02
CA GLY A 38 10.89 4.83 0.82
C GLY A 38 11.92 5.84 0.33
N THR A 39 13.19 5.48 0.42
CA THR A 39 14.29 6.26 -0.12
C THR A 39 14.41 6.06 -1.64
N ARG A 40 15.11 6.96 -2.31
CA ARG A 40 15.46 6.80 -3.73
C ARG A 40 16.20 5.48 -4.00
N ALA A 41 17.09 5.10 -3.10
CA ALA A 41 17.86 3.85 -3.23
C ALA A 41 16.96 2.61 -3.12
N GLU A 42 15.94 2.66 -2.27
CA GLU A 42 14.94 1.58 -2.17
C GLU A 42 14.08 1.48 -3.41
N LEU A 43 13.66 2.61 -3.98
CA LEU A 43 12.96 2.63 -5.26
C LEU A 43 13.81 2.03 -6.39
N GLN A 44 15.09 2.38 -6.47
CA GLN A 44 16.00 1.79 -7.46
C GLN A 44 16.10 0.28 -7.30
N ARG A 45 16.25 -0.23 -6.08
CA ARG A 45 16.29 -1.68 -5.80
C ARG A 45 14.97 -2.36 -6.18
N LEU A 46 13.84 -1.71 -5.89
CA LEU A 46 12.52 -2.24 -6.29
C LEU A 46 12.42 -2.36 -7.82
N VAL A 47 12.81 -1.33 -8.55
CA VAL A 47 12.78 -1.36 -10.03
C VAL A 47 13.68 -2.48 -10.57
N GLN A 48 14.90 -2.60 -10.04
CA GLN A 48 15.81 -3.69 -10.42
C GLN A 48 15.23 -5.08 -10.13
N PHE A 49 14.59 -5.24 -8.97
CA PHE A 49 13.91 -6.48 -8.61
C PHE A 49 12.78 -6.82 -9.60
N LEU A 50 11.93 -5.85 -9.95
CA LEU A 50 10.84 -6.04 -10.90
C LEU A 50 11.37 -6.43 -12.29
N LEU A 51 12.46 -5.80 -12.74
CA LEU A 51 13.11 -6.14 -14.01
C LEU A 51 13.72 -7.54 -14.02
N ALA A 52 14.37 -7.92 -12.92
CA ALA A 52 15.03 -9.22 -12.80
C ALA A 52 14.05 -10.39 -12.66
N THR A 53 12.93 -10.18 -11.99
CA THR A 53 11.95 -11.23 -11.70
C THR A 53 10.80 -11.30 -12.69
N GLY A 54 10.58 -10.25 -13.48
CA GLY A 54 9.42 -10.13 -14.38
C GLY A 54 8.09 -9.87 -13.65
N VAL A 55 8.10 -9.72 -12.32
CA VAL A 55 6.91 -9.34 -11.56
C VAL A 55 6.45 -7.96 -12.00
N ARG A 56 5.16 -7.79 -12.22
CA ARG A 56 4.56 -6.51 -12.63
C ARG A 56 3.54 -6.05 -11.60
N PRO A 57 3.45 -4.74 -11.34
CA PRO A 57 2.35 -4.16 -10.57
C PRO A 57 1.00 -4.48 -11.21
N GLU A 58 -0.01 -4.68 -10.39
CA GLU A 58 -1.40 -4.79 -10.88
C GLU A 58 -1.85 -3.45 -11.44
N ILE A 59 -2.31 -3.42 -12.67
CA ILE A 59 -2.85 -2.23 -13.34
C ILE A 59 -4.36 -2.39 -13.51
N ASP A 60 -5.12 -1.53 -12.84
CA ASP A 60 -6.58 -1.47 -12.98
C ASP A 60 -6.98 -0.90 -14.34
N SER A 61 -6.42 0.24 -14.71
CA SER A 61 -6.73 0.92 -15.95
C SER A 61 -5.61 1.82 -16.45
N VAL A 62 -5.55 1.97 -17.76
CA VAL A 62 -4.66 2.93 -18.44
C VAL A 62 -5.55 3.92 -19.16
N LEU A 63 -5.52 5.19 -18.76
CA LEU A 63 -6.35 6.26 -19.26
C LEU A 63 -5.49 7.34 -19.94
N SER A 64 -6.10 8.13 -20.84
CA SER A 64 -5.46 9.36 -21.32
C SER A 64 -5.44 10.40 -20.20
N LEU A 65 -4.55 11.37 -20.29
CA LEU A 65 -4.52 12.48 -19.33
C LEU A 65 -5.82 13.32 -19.37
N GLU A 66 -6.49 13.37 -20.52
CA GLU A 66 -7.79 14.03 -20.70
C GLU A 66 -8.89 13.37 -19.83
N ASP A 67 -8.78 12.05 -19.59
CA ASP A 67 -9.70 11.28 -18.73
C ASP A 67 -9.30 11.30 -17.25
N ALA A 68 -8.41 12.18 -16.81
CA ALA A 68 -7.90 12.19 -15.43
C ALA A 68 -9.03 12.29 -14.40
N ALA A 69 -10.03 13.14 -14.64
CA ALA A 69 -11.18 13.28 -13.73
C ALA A 69 -11.93 11.94 -13.53
N LYS A 70 -12.04 11.13 -14.57
CA LYS A 70 -12.67 9.79 -14.53
C LYS A 70 -11.83 8.82 -13.70
N GLY A 71 -10.51 8.84 -13.89
CA GLY A 71 -9.59 8.01 -13.11
C GLY A 71 -9.62 8.35 -11.62
N PHE A 72 -9.58 9.64 -11.27
CA PHE A 72 -9.67 10.10 -9.88
C PHE A 72 -11.02 9.75 -9.23
N ARG A 73 -12.12 9.86 -9.97
CA ARG A 73 -13.45 9.46 -9.47
C ARG A 73 -13.47 7.97 -9.17
N ARG A 74 -12.97 7.12 -10.08
CA ARG A 74 -12.86 5.68 -9.88
C ARG A 74 -12.03 5.32 -8.64
N MET A 75 -10.95 6.03 -8.39
CA MET A 75 -10.13 5.88 -7.19
C MET A 75 -10.88 6.30 -5.92
N HIS A 76 -11.55 7.46 -5.96
CA HIS A 76 -12.35 7.97 -4.84
C HIS A 76 -13.48 7.03 -4.44
N ASP A 77 -14.15 6.44 -5.42
CA ASP A 77 -15.27 5.51 -5.22
C ASP A 77 -14.82 4.12 -4.75
N GLY A 78 -13.51 3.90 -4.60
CA GLY A 78 -12.95 2.61 -4.19
C GLY A 78 -13.14 1.49 -5.22
N ALA A 79 -13.42 1.84 -6.47
CA ALA A 79 -13.73 0.89 -7.54
C ALA A 79 -12.48 0.35 -8.26
N ALA A 80 -11.29 0.86 -7.93
CA ALA A 80 -10.04 0.47 -8.56
C ALA A 80 -9.39 -0.68 -7.81
N THR A 81 -8.93 -1.70 -8.56
CA THR A 81 -8.08 -2.77 -8.04
C THR A 81 -6.70 -2.69 -8.70
N GLY A 82 -5.70 -2.19 -7.96
CA GLY A 82 -4.38 -1.92 -8.50
C GLY A 82 -4.16 -0.44 -8.82
N LYS A 83 -3.32 -0.16 -9.81
CA LYS A 83 -2.91 1.20 -10.17
C LYS A 83 -3.70 1.75 -11.35
N ILE A 84 -4.15 2.98 -11.24
CA ILE A 84 -4.65 3.75 -12.39
C ILE A 84 -3.45 4.51 -12.97
N VAL A 85 -3.18 4.30 -14.25
CA VAL A 85 -2.05 4.91 -14.97
C VAL A 85 -2.57 5.87 -16.02
N PHE A 86 -1.96 7.05 -16.12
CA PHE A 86 -2.26 8.01 -17.17
C PHE A 86 -1.14 8.04 -18.21
N ARG A 87 -1.52 8.06 -19.47
CA ARG A 87 -0.61 8.32 -20.60
C ARG A 87 -0.77 9.78 -21.05
N HIS A 88 0.34 10.40 -21.34
CA HIS A 88 0.46 11.72 -21.93
C HIS A 88 1.14 11.62 -23.30
#